data_bc8383a7502f02d0f1cf6ca494fa7a04
#
_entry.id   bc8383a7502f02d0f1cf6ca494fa7a04
#
_cell.length_a   1.000
_cell.length_b   1.000
_cell.length_c   1.000
_cell.angle_alpha   90.00
_cell.angle_beta   90.00
_cell.angle_gamma   90.00
#
_symmetry.space_group_name_H-M   'P 1'
#
loop_
_entity.id
_entity.type
_entity.pdbx_description
1 polymer ?
#
loop_
_entity_poly.entity_id
_entity_poly.type
_entity_poly.pdbx_seq_one_letter_code
_entity_poly.pdbx_strand_id
1 'polypeptide(L)'
;MHRVAISSTGIFTPPEVITNEELVAAFNAYAALENEKYADEIAAGTRTAITDSNVEFIEKASGIKRRYVMNKSGVLDPRRMRPEFKARPDTEISMMAEIAVKAAQDALASAGKTAADVDGVYCAAANMQRAYPAMAVEIQQA
;
A
#
# COMPACT_ATOMS: atom_id res chain seq x y z
N MET A 1 7.89 9.44 39.42
CA MET A 1 7.70 9.71 37.97
C MET A 1 8.13 8.48 37.22
N HIS A 2 7.23 7.82 36.50
CA HIS A 2 7.60 6.66 35.69
C HIS A 2 8.34 7.12 34.43
N ARG A 3 9.51 6.53 34.15
CA ARG A 3 10.24 6.81 32.91
C ARG A 3 9.69 5.88 31.82
N VAL A 4 9.33 6.45 30.68
CA VAL A 4 8.91 5.71 29.48
C VAL A 4 10.06 5.76 28.48
N ALA A 5 10.39 4.63 27.88
CA ALA A 5 11.43 4.52 26.86
C ALA A 5 10.91 3.71 25.68
N ILE A 6 11.40 4.01 24.47
CA ILE A 6 11.23 3.17 23.29
C ILE A 6 12.30 2.07 23.40
N SER A 7 11.87 0.82 23.53
CA SER A 7 12.78 -0.33 23.68
C SER A 7 13.29 -0.85 22.33
N SER A 8 12.48 -0.77 21.29
CA SER A 8 12.79 -1.19 19.93
C SER A 8 11.84 -0.60 18.91
N THR A 9 12.16 -0.78 17.64
CA THR A 9 11.31 -0.54 16.50
C THR A 9 11.33 -1.76 15.59
N GLY A 10 10.29 -1.94 14.78
CA GLY A 10 10.21 -3.00 13.79
C GLY A 10 9.52 -2.54 12.52
N ILE A 11 9.86 -3.17 11.41
CA ILE A 11 9.29 -2.85 10.10
C ILE A 11 8.89 -4.13 9.36
N PHE A 12 7.93 -4.00 8.48
CA PHE A 12 7.63 -4.99 7.46
C PHE A 12 7.70 -4.32 6.08
N THR A 13 8.54 -4.84 5.22
CA THR A 13 8.63 -4.38 3.83
C THR A 13 7.85 -5.34 2.93
N PRO A 14 6.80 -4.90 2.23
CA PRO A 14 6.09 -5.73 1.27
C PRO A 14 7.02 -6.37 0.24
N PRO A 15 6.71 -7.60 -0.25
CA PRO A 15 7.66 -8.43 -0.99
C PRO A 15 7.91 -7.97 -2.43
N GLU A 16 6.97 -7.23 -3.04
CA GLU A 16 7.09 -6.80 -4.43
C GLU A 16 7.46 -5.32 -4.55
N VAL A 17 8.15 -4.98 -5.62
CA VAL A 17 8.59 -3.62 -5.90
C VAL A 17 8.03 -3.15 -7.23
N ILE A 18 7.46 -1.94 -7.24
CA ILE A 18 7.13 -1.20 -8.47
C ILE A 18 8.16 -0.09 -8.63
N THR A 19 8.88 -0.09 -9.75
CA THR A 19 9.78 1.01 -10.15
C THR A 19 9.00 2.14 -10.81
N ASN A 20 9.63 3.30 -10.96
CA ASN A 20 9.01 4.40 -11.69
C ASN A 20 8.85 4.08 -13.18
N GLU A 21 9.78 3.33 -13.76
CA GLU A 21 9.71 2.88 -15.16
C GLU A 21 8.50 1.98 -15.39
N GLU A 22 8.29 0.96 -14.53
CA GLU A 22 7.13 0.07 -14.59
C GLU A 22 5.82 0.86 -14.44
N LEU A 23 5.78 1.80 -13.49
CA LEU A 23 4.57 2.58 -13.24
C LEU A 23 4.24 3.53 -14.41
N VAL A 24 5.25 4.19 -14.95
CA VAL A 24 5.11 5.10 -16.11
C VAL A 24 4.66 4.31 -17.34
N ALA A 25 5.26 3.14 -17.60
CA ALA A 25 4.86 2.31 -18.72
C ALA A 25 3.37 1.88 -18.61
N ALA A 26 2.94 1.44 -17.42
CA ALA A 26 1.55 1.05 -17.18
C ALA A 26 0.59 2.26 -17.31
N PHE A 27 0.96 3.42 -16.77
CA PHE A 27 0.15 4.64 -16.85
C PHE A 27 0.02 5.15 -18.30
N ASN A 28 1.10 5.19 -19.06
CA ASN A 28 1.06 5.67 -20.45
C ASN A 28 0.25 4.71 -21.34
N ALA A 29 0.34 3.39 -21.09
CA ALA A 29 -0.53 2.41 -21.74
C ALA A 29 -2.01 2.61 -21.38
N TYR A 30 -2.34 2.92 -20.11
CA TYR A 30 -3.68 3.29 -19.69
C TYR A 30 -4.14 4.59 -20.38
N ALA A 31 -3.29 5.62 -20.42
CA ALA A 31 -3.59 6.89 -21.08
C ALA A 31 -3.92 6.70 -22.56
N ALA A 32 -3.14 5.88 -23.27
CA ALA A 32 -3.40 5.55 -24.67
C ALA A 32 -4.76 4.87 -24.87
N LEU A 33 -5.10 3.87 -24.04
CA LEU A 33 -6.40 3.17 -24.09
C LEU A 33 -7.59 4.11 -23.82
N GLU A 34 -7.46 4.99 -22.82
CA GLU A 34 -8.52 5.94 -22.49
C GLU A 34 -8.66 7.02 -23.57
N ASN A 35 -7.56 7.52 -24.13
CA ASN A 35 -7.60 8.50 -25.21
C ASN A 35 -8.20 7.92 -26.49
N GLU A 36 -7.89 6.67 -26.83
CA GLU A 36 -8.52 5.96 -27.95
C GLU A 36 -10.02 5.77 -27.73
N LYS A 37 -10.41 5.33 -26.55
CA LYS A 37 -11.84 5.11 -26.17
C LYS A 37 -12.68 6.37 -26.29
N TYR A 38 -12.12 7.54 -25.99
CA TYR A 38 -12.80 8.84 -26.01
C TYR A 38 -12.32 9.77 -27.13
N ALA A 39 -11.81 9.21 -28.22
CA ALA A 39 -11.23 9.97 -29.33
C ALA A 39 -12.18 11.01 -29.91
N ASP A 40 -13.46 10.69 -30.08
CA ASP A 40 -14.49 11.61 -30.62
C ASP A 40 -14.75 12.80 -29.68
N GLU A 41 -14.82 12.55 -28.35
CA GLU A 41 -15.00 13.61 -27.36
C GLU A 41 -13.77 14.55 -27.29
N ILE A 42 -12.58 13.96 -27.42
CA ILE A 42 -11.31 14.71 -27.47
C ILE A 42 -11.24 15.56 -28.73
N ALA A 43 -11.60 15.00 -29.88
CA ALA A 43 -11.63 15.71 -31.14
C ALA A 43 -12.67 16.87 -31.15
N ALA A 44 -13.80 16.67 -30.49
CA ALA A 44 -14.83 17.70 -30.29
C ALA A 44 -14.47 18.77 -29.25
N GLY A 45 -13.34 18.63 -28.52
CA GLY A 45 -12.91 19.54 -27.46
C GLY A 45 -13.74 19.47 -26.18
N THR A 46 -14.62 18.46 -26.03
CA THR A 46 -15.46 18.26 -24.85
C THR A 46 -14.75 17.48 -23.74
N ARG A 47 -13.61 16.86 -24.07
CA ARG A 47 -12.74 16.12 -23.13
C ARG A 47 -11.26 16.44 -23.41
N THR A 48 -10.49 16.58 -22.33
CA THR A 48 -9.03 16.75 -22.44
C THR A 48 -8.37 15.38 -22.52
N ALA A 49 -7.44 15.19 -23.46
CA ALA A 49 -6.62 14.01 -23.57
C ALA A 49 -5.73 13.84 -22.33
N ILE A 50 -5.55 12.60 -21.88
CA ILE A 50 -4.60 12.29 -20.82
C ILE A 50 -3.20 12.38 -21.41
N THR A 51 -2.33 13.15 -20.76
CA THR A 51 -0.93 13.35 -21.17
C THR A 51 -0.05 12.26 -20.57
N ASP A 52 0.91 11.78 -21.34
CA ASP A 52 1.91 10.82 -20.87
C ASP A 52 2.72 11.37 -19.69
N SER A 53 3.11 10.49 -18.81
CA SER A 53 4.02 10.76 -17.70
C SER A 53 5.44 10.29 -18.04
N ASN A 54 6.42 10.70 -17.21
CA ASN A 54 7.78 10.22 -17.29
C ASN A 54 8.41 10.07 -15.89
N VAL A 55 9.52 9.34 -15.83
CA VAL A 55 10.22 9.04 -14.58
C VAL A 55 10.74 10.30 -13.90
N GLU A 56 11.30 11.24 -14.66
CA GLU A 56 11.85 12.48 -14.13
C GLU A 56 10.78 13.33 -13.42
N PHE A 57 9.58 13.39 -13.98
CA PHE A 57 8.45 14.09 -13.37
C PHE A 57 8.12 13.49 -12.00
N ILE A 58 8.05 12.16 -11.90
CA ILE A 58 7.73 11.47 -10.63
C ILE A 58 8.82 11.74 -9.58
N GLU A 59 10.08 11.60 -9.96
CA GLU A 59 11.21 11.82 -9.05
C GLU A 59 11.30 13.28 -8.60
N LYS A 60 11.13 14.20 -9.50
CA LYS A 60 11.17 15.65 -9.19
C LYS A 60 10.00 16.06 -8.27
N ALA A 61 8.81 15.50 -8.50
CA ALA A 61 7.62 15.85 -7.75
C ALA A 61 7.56 15.22 -6.35
N SER A 62 8.10 14.00 -6.17
CA SER A 62 7.93 13.21 -4.96
C SER A 62 9.21 12.74 -4.28
N GLY A 63 10.34 12.71 -5.00
CA GLY A 63 11.58 12.07 -4.54
C GLY A 63 11.52 10.53 -4.50
N ILE A 64 10.38 9.94 -4.87
CA ILE A 64 10.15 8.48 -4.77
C ILE A 64 10.71 7.80 -6.01
N LYS A 65 11.60 6.82 -5.80
CA LYS A 65 12.20 6.02 -6.88
C LYS A 65 11.52 4.66 -7.07
N ARG A 66 10.93 4.11 -6.03
CA ARG A 66 10.27 2.80 -6.03
C ARG A 66 9.24 2.71 -4.92
N ARG A 67 8.31 1.77 -5.06
CA ARG A 67 7.24 1.50 -4.08
C ARG A 67 7.22 0.02 -3.75
N TYR A 68 7.15 -0.31 -2.46
CA TYR A 68 6.96 -1.67 -1.99
C TYR A 68 5.47 -1.96 -1.88
N VAL A 69 5.02 -3.06 -2.47
CA VAL A 69 3.61 -3.43 -2.54
C VAL A 69 3.41 -4.92 -2.26
N MET A 70 2.24 -5.28 -1.77
CA MET A 70 1.88 -6.67 -1.52
C MET A 70 1.62 -7.45 -2.82
N ASN A 71 1.13 -6.76 -3.85
CA ASN A 71 0.90 -7.31 -5.18
C ASN A 71 0.95 -6.18 -6.21
N LYS A 72 1.77 -6.33 -7.24
CA LYS A 72 1.93 -5.32 -8.30
C LYS A 72 1.16 -5.62 -9.58
N SER A 73 0.69 -6.85 -9.79
CA SER A 73 0.12 -7.28 -11.06
C SER A 73 -1.06 -6.43 -11.50
N GLY A 74 -2.05 -6.23 -10.62
CA GLY A 74 -3.22 -5.42 -10.92
C GLY A 74 -2.92 -3.91 -11.03
N VAL A 75 -1.88 -3.43 -10.35
CA VAL A 75 -1.45 -2.02 -10.46
C VAL A 75 -0.81 -1.74 -11.81
N LEU A 76 -0.06 -2.70 -12.35
CA LEU A 76 0.64 -2.57 -13.63
C LEU A 76 -0.19 -3.02 -14.84
N ASP A 77 -1.40 -3.51 -14.63
CA ASP A 77 -2.35 -3.77 -15.71
C ASP A 77 -3.02 -2.44 -16.14
N PRO A 78 -2.79 -1.95 -17.38
CA PRO A 78 -3.33 -0.68 -17.85
C PRO A 78 -4.86 -0.65 -17.94
N ARG A 79 -5.53 -1.81 -17.92
CA ARG A 79 -6.99 -1.90 -17.91
C ARG A 79 -7.58 -1.87 -16.50
N ARG A 80 -6.76 -2.03 -15.49
CA ARG A 80 -7.18 -2.13 -14.08
C ARG A 80 -6.64 -0.98 -13.22
N MET A 81 -5.36 -0.67 -13.30
CA MET A 81 -4.64 0.39 -12.58
C MET A 81 -4.89 0.39 -11.06
N ARG A 82 -5.14 -0.77 -10.46
CA ARG A 82 -5.40 -0.94 -9.03
C ARG A 82 -4.97 -2.32 -8.54
N PRO A 83 -4.60 -2.46 -7.25
CA PRO A 83 -4.20 -3.75 -6.69
C PRO A 83 -5.27 -4.82 -6.88
N GLU A 84 -4.82 -6.06 -7.07
CA GLU A 84 -5.67 -7.24 -7.15
C GLU A 84 -5.44 -8.12 -5.93
N PHE A 85 -6.42 -8.14 -5.04
CA PHE A 85 -6.39 -9.00 -3.86
C PHE A 85 -7.61 -9.91 -3.84
N LYS A 86 -7.40 -11.15 -3.40
CA LYS A 86 -8.51 -12.03 -3.07
C LYS A 86 -9.22 -11.50 -1.81
N ALA A 87 -10.56 -11.55 -1.84
CA ALA A 87 -11.33 -11.28 -0.64
C ALA A 87 -10.94 -12.29 0.46
N ARG A 88 -10.72 -11.80 1.66
CA ARG A 88 -10.49 -12.63 2.85
C ARG A 88 -11.81 -12.81 3.60
N PRO A 89 -12.11 -14.02 4.07
CA PRO A 89 -13.27 -14.23 4.93
C PRO A 89 -13.10 -13.47 6.26
N ASP A 90 -14.22 -13.17 6.91
CA ASP A 90 -14.19 -12.41 8.18
C ASP A 90 -13.54 -13.19 9.34
N THR A 91 -13.30 -14.49 9.16
CA THR A 91 -12.56 -15.33 10.10
C THR A 91 -11.04 -15.18 10.02
N GLU A 92 -10.54 -14.53 8.97
CA GLU A 92 -9.13 -14.22 8.80
C GLU A 92 -8.85 -12.75 9.15
N ILE A 93 -7.66 -12.48 9.70
CA ILE A 93 -7.24 -11.09 9.94
C ILE A 93 -7.12 -10.32 8.62
N SER A 94 -7.36 -9.02 8.67
CA SER A 94 -7.19 -8.16 7.51
C SER A 94 -5.73 -8.13 7.06
N MET A 95 -5.50 -7.81 5.77
CA MET A 95 -4.14 -7.64 5.25
C MET A 95 -3.37 -6.56 5.99
N MET A 96 -4.04 -5.48 6.37
CA MET A 96 -3.41 -4.39 7.12
C MET A 96 -2.99 -4.87 8.53
N ALA A 97 -3.82 -5.67 9.19
CA ALA A 97 -3.45 -6.28 10.47
C ALA A 97 -2.29 -7.26 10.32
N GLU A 98 -2.27 -8.10 9.27
CA GLU A 98 -1.14 -8.99 8.98
C GLU A 98 0.19 -8.22 8.80
N ILE A 99 0.18 -7.11 8.07
CA ILE A 99 1.35 -6.24 7.90
C ILE A 99 1.80 -5.68 9.25
N ALA A 100 0.86 -5.21 10.07
CA ALA A 100 1.15 -4.67 11.39
C ALA A 100 1.71 -5.73 12.35
N VAL A 101 1.15 -6.95 12.34
CA VAL A 101 1.65 -8.09 13.13
C VAL A 101 3.10 -8.43 12.77
N LYS A 102 3.42 -8.48 11.48
CA LYS A 102 4.81 -8.76 11.03
C LYS A 102 5.78 -7.68 11.50
N ALA A 103 5.40 -6.40 11.44
CA ALA A 103 6.21 -5.31 11.96
C ALA A 103 6.34 -5.37 13.50
N ALA A 104 5.26 -5.72 14.21
CA ALA A 104 5.29 -5.90 15.67
C ALA A 104 6.19 -7.06 16.08
N GLN A 105 6.13 -8.19 15.38
CA GLN A 105 7.00 -9.35 15.62
C GLN A 105 8.49 -9.00 15.44
N ASP A 106 8.83 -8.22 14.42
CA ASP A 106 10.19 -7.72 14.20
C ASP A 106 10.65 -6.82 15.36
N ALA A 107 9.78 -5.91 15.83
CA ALA A 107 10.08 -5.08 17.01
C ALA A 107 10.25 -5.90 18.28
N LEU A 108 9.39 -6.87 18.55
CA LEU A 108 9.49 -7.74 19.71
C LEU A 108 10.78 -8.57 19.71
N ALA A 109 11.12 -9.16 18.57
CA ALA A 109 12.37 -9.91 18.39
C ALA A 109 13.59 -9.03 18.66
N SER A 110 13.59 -7.81 18.12
CA SER A 110 14.67 -6.83 18.33
C SER A 110 14.82 -6.40 19.80
N ALA A 111 13.73 -6.42 20.57
CA ALA A 111 13.75 -6.12 22.01
C ALA A 111 14.04 -7.34 22.89
N GLY A 112 14.14 -8.55 22.34
CA GLY A 112 14.18 -9.80 23.10
C GLY A 112 12.91 -10.04 23.92
N LYS A 113 11.75 -9.61 23.39
CA LYS A 113 10.43 -9.69 23.99
C LYS A 113 9.51 -10.64 23.22
N THR A 114 8.42 -11.03 23.86
CA THR A 114 7.38 -11.88 23.30
C THR A 114 6.02 -11.17 23.36
N ALA A 115 4.99 -11.73 22.73
CA ALA A 115 3.64 -11.22 22.83
C ALA A 115 3.11 -11.18 24.28
N ALA A 116 3.56 -12.09 25.14
CA ALA A 116 3.18 -12.12 26.56
C ALA A 116 3.71 -10.91 27.37
N ASP A 117 4.69 -10.18 26.85
CA ASP A 117 5.24 -8.97 27.48
C ASP A 117 4.46 -7.69 27.08
N VAL A 118 3.39 -7.81 26.26
CA VAL A 118 2.62 -6.68 25.72
C VAL A 118 1.35 -6.47 26.49
N ASP A 119 1.22 -5.35 27.20
CA ASP A 119 0.04 -4.98 27.98
C ASP A 119 -1.03 -4.24 27.15
N GLY A 120 -0.66 -3.65 26.02
CA GLY A 120 -1.59 -2.89 25.18
C GLY A 120 -1.10 -2.66 23.77
N VAL A 121 -2.05 -2.63 22.82
CA VAL A 121 -1.81 -2.40 21.40
C VAL A 121 -2.50 -1.11 20.97
N TYR A 122 -1.73 -0.18 20.43
CA TYR A 122 -2.24 1.05 19.82
C TYR A 122 -1.93 1.02 18.34
N CYS A 123 -2.96 1.15 17.50
CA CYS A 123 -2.83 1.15 16.05
C CYS A 123 -3.32 2.48 15.47
N ALA A 124 -2.48 3.13 14.68
CA ALA A 124 -2.82 4.31 13.90
C ALA A 124 -2.69 3.99 12.41
N ALA A 125 -3.73 4.29 11.64
CA ALA A 125 -3.74 4.11 10.20
C ALA A 125 -4.54 5.23 9.53
N ALA A 126 -4.14 5.62 8.31
CA ALA A 126 -4.84 6.63 7.53
C ALA A 126 -6.20 6.13 7.00
N ASN A 127 -6.33 4.82 6.84
CA ASN A 127 -7.55 4.14 6.41
C ASN A 127 -7.66 2.79 7.12
N MET A 128 -8.85 2.21 7.12
CA MET A 128 -9.13 0.89 7.69
C MET A 128 -9.68 -0.02 6.61
N GLN A 129 -9.20 -1.25 6.57
CA GLN A 129 -9.68 -2.25 5.62
C GLN A 129 -11.10 -2.72 5.97
N ARG A 130 -11.42 -2.79 7.26
CA ARG A 130 -12.76 -3.10 7.79
C ARG A 130 -13.06 -2.24 9.02
N ALA A 131 -14.34 -1.97 9.23
CA ALA A 131 -14.77 -1.14 10.35
C ALA A 131 -14.76 -1.91 11.70
N TYR A 132 -14.99 -3.22 11.66
CA TYR A 132 -15.05 -4.09 12.83
C TYR A 132 -14.58 -5.52 12.48
N PRO A 133 -13.80 -6.19 13.36
CA PRO A 133 -13.20 -5.63 14.57
C PRO A 133 -12.19 -4.51 14.24
N ALA A 134 -11.90 -3.65 15.21
CA ALA A 134 -10.87 -2.63 15.04
C ALA A 134 -9.50 -3.30 14.80
N MET A 135 -8.66 -2.70 13.96
CA MET A 135 -7.37 -3.28 13.57
C MET A 135 -6.46 -3.60 14.77
N ALA A 136 -6.49 -2.78 15.83
CA ALA A 136 -5.76 -3.06 17.07
C ALA A 136 -6.21 -4.37 17.74
N VAL A 137 -7.51 -4.71 17.64
CA VAL A 137 -8.06 -5.97 18.16
C VAL A 137 -7.60 -7.14 17.29
N GLU A 138 -7.59 -6.98 15.96
CA GLU A 138 -7.07 -8.01 15.06
C GLU A 138 -5.58 -8.31 15.34
N ILE A 139 -4.78 -7.26 15.57
CA ILE A 139 -3.35 -7.39 15.91
C ILE A 139 -3.15 -8.08 17.26
N GLN A 140 -4.00 -7.76 18.26
CA GLN A 140 -3.92 -8.35 19.59
C GLN A 140 -4.26 -9.84 19.58
N GLN A 141 -5.15 -10.29 18.68
CA GLN A 141 -5.60 -11.68 18.59
C GLN A 141 -4.66 -12.58 17.80
N ALA A 142 -3.74 -12.00 17.02
CA ALA A 142 -2.81 -12.72 16.15
C ALA A 142 -1.48 -13.04 16.84
#